data_b42c71fcb7a0a51bcc2d413aeb077818
#
_entry.id   b42c71fcb7a0a51bcc2d413aeb077818
#
_cell.length_a   1.000
_cell.length_b   1.000
_cell.length_c   1.000
_cell.angle_alpha   90.00
_cell.angle_beta   90.00
_cell.angle_gamma   90.00
#
_symmetry.space_group_name_H-M   'P 1'
#
loop_
_entity.id
_entity.type
_entity.pdbx_description
1 polymer ?
#
loop_
_entity_poly.entity_id
_entity_poly.type
_entity_poly.pdbx_seq_one_letter_code
_entity_poly.pdbx_strand_id
1 'polypeptide(L)'
;MHSDPNGSGTRGPGPAASAAGSGPPVSAGPTGTGTAATDLALARTQLLSGGVRHRRLDAPALRHALVDLHDFWLVTKGAELGIQPDCGFAVVAVGGLGRREMLPCSDLDLVLLHDDMDPAVVSRIADRLWYPLWDAHIKLDHSVRTVPQALQVAASDLTAALGMLEARHIAGDPELSNLLIGGVRRQWRTGIRNRFDELIALTEARWERSGQIAHRAEPDLKSGRGGLRDVQLLNALSVAQLTDGMPGLGPDVPGGGLAAAHRRLLDVRTELHRVAGRPRDQLRAQDADEIGAALRIGDRFDLARVLTEAARTVSYSVEVGVRTAGNALPRKGLSRLRRVPVRRPLDEGVVEHGGEVALARDANPRKDPGLITRVAAAAAQHDLPISASTLGRLADNAPELREPWPRTALNDLLVLLGSGTRAIDPIEALDRTGLWGRLLPEWGAVRDLPPRDAVHIWTVDRHLVETAVQAGGLTTRVARPD
;
A
#
# COMPACT_ATOMS: atom_id res chain seq x y z
N MET A 1 25.54 45.53 28.32
CA MET A 1 26.02 46.61 27.42
C MET A 1 26.10 46.02 26.02
N HIS A 2 25.18 46.49 25.16
CA HIS A 2 25.30 46.71 23.69
C HIS A 2 25.70 45.49 22.84
N SER A 3 25.13 45.16 21.75
CA SER A 3 23.98 45.65 20.93
C SER A 3 23.85 44.64 19.77
N ASP A 4 22.65 44.27 19.38
CA ASP A 4 22.35 43.74 18.02
C ASP A 4 22.69 44.79 16.96
N PRO A 5 22.96 44.40 15.67
CA PRO A 5 21.82 44.27 14.77
C PRO A 5 21.94 43.30 13.56
N ASN A 6 20.76 42.86 13.10
CA ASN A 6 20.31 42.65 11.71
C ASN A 6 21.16 41.85 10.70
N GLY A 7 20.62 40.71 10.29
CA GLY A 7 20.94 40.01 9.04
C GLY A 7 19.69 39.43 8.41
N SER A 8 19.15 40.09 7.42
CA SER A 8 18.00 39.74 6.59
C SER A 8 18.23 38.43 5.84
N GLY A 9 17.46 37.37 6.17
CA GLY A 9 17.37 36.11 5.40
C GLY A 9 16.07 36.06 4.61
N THR A 10 16.16 36.12 3.32
CA THR A 10 15.09 35.95 2.33
C THR A 10 14.45 34.58 2.44
N ARG A 11 13.18 34.56 2.80
CA ARG A 11 12.33 33.37 2.72
C ARG A 11 11.95 33.12 1.26
N GLY A 12 12.32 31.95 0.73
CA GLY A 12 11.78 31.43 -0.52
C GLY A 12 10.31 31.01 -0.34
N PRO A 13 9.51 31.00 -1.41
CA PRO A 13 8.10 30.69 -1.33
C PRO A 13 7.88 29.19 -1.03
N GLY A 14 7.14 28.90 0.02
CA GLY A 14 6.61 27.56 0.32
C GLY A 14 5.55 27.14 -0.70
N PRO A 15 5.26 25.84 -0.80
CA PRO A 15 4.26 25.35 -1.76
C PRO A 15 2.88 25.90 -1.43
N ALA A 16 2.18 26.34 -2.47
CA ALA A 16 0.85 26.91 -2.41
C ALA A 16 -0.11 25.94 -1.70
N ALA A 17 -0.65 26.38 -0.58
CA ALA A 17 -1.78 25.73 0.07
C ALA A 17 -2.98 25.76 -0.89
N SER A 18 -3.55 24.58 -1.16
CA SER A 18 -4.86 24.43 -1.79
C SER A 18 -5.86 25.34 -1.07
N ALA A 19 -6.48 26.24 -1.81
CA ALA A 19 -7.45 27.18 -1.28
C ALA A 19 -8.63 26.39 -0.68
N ALA A 20 -8.67 26.32 0.65
CA ALA A 20 -9.88 26.01 1.40
C ALA A 20 -10.85 27.16 1.18
N GLY A 21 -11.90 26.93 0.40
CA GLY A 21 -12.97 27.87 0.19
C GLY A 21 -13.63 28.24 1.52
N SER A 22 -13.58 29.54 1.83
CA SER A 22 -14.38 30.15 2.89
C SER A 22 -15.85 29.86 2.65
N GLY A 23 -16.53 29.23 3.63
CA GLY A 23 -17.96 28.95 3.55
C GLY A 23 -18.77 30.22 3.31
N PRO A 24 -19.83 30.14 2.50
CA PRO A 24 -20.72 31.27 2.24
C PRO A 24 -21.63 31.56 3.43
N PRO A 25 -22.22 32.79 3.52
CA PRO A 25 -23.11 33.18 4.57
C PRO A 25 -24.43 32.39 4.51
N VAL A 26 -24.95 32.06 5.70
CA VAL A 26 -26.20 31.36 5.87
C VAL A 26 -27.36 32.20 5.29
N SER A 27 -27.87 31.79 4.14
CA SER A 27 -29.19 32.25 3.65
C SER A 27 -30.17 31.10 3.72
N ALA A 28 -31.33 31.34 4.35
CA ALA A 28 -32.42 30.38 4.47
C ALA A 28 -32.90 29.95 3.08
N GLY A 29 -32.67 28.66 2.73
CA GLY A 29 -33.13 28.04 1.50
C GLY A 29 -34.36 27.13 1.75
N PRO A 30 -35.06 26.70 0.72
CA PRO A 30 -36.40 26.14 0.81
C PRO A 30 -36.43 24.74 1.43
N THR A 31 -37.44 24.51 2.22
CA THR A 31 -37.81 23.28 2.95
C THR A 31 -38.16 22.11 2.03
N GLY A 32 -37.15 21.39 1.59
CA GLY A 32 -37.36 20.17 0.78
C GLY A 32 -36.17 19.17 0.81
N THR A 33 -35.01 19.61 1.28
CA THR A 33 -33.79 18.83 1.27
C THR A 33 -33.51 18.05 2.56
N GLY A 34 -34.24 18.31 3.62
CA GLY A 34 -33.96 17.69 4.94
C GLY A 34 -34.24 16.19 5.03
N THR A 35 -35.22 15.67 4.28
CA THR A 35 -35.61 14.26 4.38
C THR A 35 -34.58 13.30 3.80
N ALA A 36 -34.05 13.55 2.61
CA ALA A 36 -33.10 12.65 1.95
C ALA A 36 -31.75 12.58 2.69
N ALA A 37 -31.26 13.72 3.21
CA ALA A 37 -30.02 13.77 4.01
C ALA A 37 -30.21 13.05 5.35
N THR A 38 -31.33 13.25 6.01
CA THR A 38 -31.67 12.59 7.28
C THR A 38 -31.78 11.08 7.09
N ASP A 39 -32.37 10.63 5.98
CA ASP A 39 -32.54 9.22 5.65
C ASP A 39 -31.18 8.54 5.42
N LEU A 40 -30.24 9.18 4.71
CA LEU A 40 -28.88 8.66 4.49
C LEU A 40 -28.09 8.54 5.80
N ALA A 41 -28.12 9.59 6.64
CA ALA A 41 -27.44 9.60 7.93
C ALA A 41 -28.00 8.52 8.87
N LEU A 42 -29.34 8.36 8.90
CA LEU A 42 -30.01 7.34 9.70
C LEU A 42 -29.65 5.92 9.22
N ALA A 43 -29.76 5.66 7.91
CA ALA A 43 -29.42 4.37 7.33
C ALA A 43 -27.96 3.98 7.60
N ARG A 44 -27.03 4.94 7.45
CA ARG A 44 -25.63 4.74 7.79
C ARG A 44 -25.43 4.40 9.27
N THR A 45 -26.09 5.14 10.17
CA THR A 45 -26.03 4.88 11.61
C THR A 45 -26.57 3.48 11.96
N GLN A 46 -27.65 3.06 11.31
CA GLN A 46 -28.21 1.71 11.49
C GLN A 46 -27.25 0.60 11.03
N LEU A 47 -26.56 0.80 9.90
CA LEU A 47 -25.53 -0.15 9.44
C LEU A 47 -24.36 -0.26 10.41
N LEU A 48 -23.93 0.86 10.99
CA LEU A 48 -22.80 0.90 11.91
C LEU A 48 -23.11 0.28 13.27
N SER A 49 -24.31 0.56 13.82
CA SER A 49 -24.71 0.10 15.15
C SER A 49 -25.26 -1.32 15.19
N GLY A 50 -25.64 -1.89 14.02
CA GLY A 50 -26.37 -3.16 13.97
C GLY A 50 -27.71 -3.04 14.66
N GLY A 51 -28.66 -2.25 14.12
CA GLY A 51 -29.93 -1.86 14.74
C GLY A 51 -30.66 -2.97 15.53
N VAL A 52 -31.61 -2.59 16.36
CA VAL A 52 -32.33 -3.41 17.37
C VAL A 52 -32.84 -4.79 16.86
N ARG A 53 -32.91 -4.99 15.54
CA ARG A 53 -33.39 -6.22 14.88
C ARG A 53 -32.38 -6.92 13.98
N HIS A 54 -31.17 -6.39 13.79
CA HIS A 54 -30.19 -6.95 12.85
C HIS A 54 -28.89 -7.30 13.56
N ARG A 55 -28.39 -8.50 13.30
CA ARG A 55 -27.07 -8.92 13.74
C ARG A 55 -26.01 -7.94 13.18
N ARG A 56 -25.07 -7.51 14.02
CA ARG A 56 -23.91 -6.69 13.62
C ARG A 56 -23.23 -7.35 12.39
N LEU A 57 -23.10 -6.58 11.31
CA LEU A 57 -22.39 -7.03 10.12
C LEU A 57 -20.90 -7.23 10.44
N ASP A 58 -20.30 -8.26 9.87
CA ASP A 58 -18.83 -8.38 9.87
C ASP A 58 -18.19 -7.29 8.99
N ALA A 59 -16.87 -7.17 9.08
CA ALA A 59 -16.14 -6.10 8.39
C ALA A 59 -16.33 -6.10 6.87
N PRO A 60 -16.24 -7.24 6.14
CA PRO A 60 -16.52 -7.30 4.71
C PRO A 60 -17.96 -6.92 4.36
N ALA A 61 -18.95 -7.51 5.05
CA ALA A 61 -20.36 -7.23 4.78
C ALA A 61 -20.71 -5.76 5.07
N LEU A 62 -20.12 -5.17 6.10
CA LEU A 62 -20.29 -3.75 6.39
C LEU A 62 -19.75 -2.86 5.27
N ARG A 63 -18.55 -3.15 4.76
CA ARG A 63 -18.00 -2.37 3.64
C ARG A 63 -18.88 -2.44 2.39
N HIS A 64 -19.39 -3.64 2.06
CA HIS A 64 -20.31 -3.80 0.92
C HIS A 64 -21.60 -3.02 1.16
N ALA A 65 -22.23 -3.15 2.33
CA ALA A 65 -23.45 -2.44 2.65
C ALA A 65 -23.27 -0.90 2.61
N LEU A 66 -22.12 -0.39 3.07
CA LEU A 66 -21.80 1.03 2.97
C LEU A 66 -21.65 1.49 1.50
N VAL A 67 -20.98 0.71 0.67
CA VAL A 67 -20.89 1.00 -0.77
C VAL A 67 -22.27 1.03 -1.41
N ASP A 68 -23.08 -0.02 -1.20
CA ASP A 68 -24.39 -0.13 -1.80
C ASP A 68 -25.33 0.98 -1.34
N LEU A 69 -25.25 1.39 -0.06
CA LEU A 69 -26.01 2.52 0.48
C LEU A 69 -25.64 3.84 -0.23
N HIS A 70 -24.36 4.13 -0.39
CA HIS A 70 -23.93 5.38 -1.02
C HIS A 70 -24.19 5.36 -2.53
N ASP A 71 -23.95 4.24 -3.19
CA ASP A 71 -24.27 4.07 -4.61
C ASP A 71 -25.75 4.29 -4.87
N PHE A 72 -26.63 3.64 -4.10
CA PHE A 72 -28.07 3.78 -4.21
C PHE A 72 -28.53 5.24 -4.00
N TRP A 73 -27.99 5.88 -2.95
CA TRP A 73 -28.32 7.28 -2.66
C TRP A 73 -27.88 8.22 -3.80
N LEU A 74 -26.66 8.06 -4.29
CA LEU A 74 -26.11 8.89 -5.37
C LEU A 74 -26.87 8.71 -6.69
N VAL A 75 -27.24 7.48 -7.03
CA VAL A 75 -28.07 7.17 -8.22
C VAL A 75 -29.44 7.81 -8.09
N THR A 76 -30.11 7.64 -6.93
CA THR A 76 -31.43 8.21 -6.69
C THR A 76 -31.39 9.73 -6.73
N LYS A 77 -30.41 10.33 -6.06
CA LYS A 77 -30.25 11.79 -6.04
C LYS A 77 -29.88 12.35 -7.41
N GLY A 78 -29.03 11.64 -8.15
CA GLY A 78 -28.72 11.96 -9.54
C GLY A 78 -29.97 12.00 -10.41
N ALA A 79 -30.83 10.98 -10.32
CA ALA A 79 -32.09 10.93 -11.06
C ALA A 79 -33.03 12.09 -10.72
N GLU A 80 -33.17 12.48 -9.44
CA GLU A 80 -33.94 13.65 -8.99
C GLU A 80 -33.42 14.98 -9.58
N LEU A 81 -32.11 15.04 -9.86
CA LEU A 81 -31.44 16.21 -10.44
C LEU A 81 -31.43 16.19 -11.98
N GLY A 82 -31.98 15.15 -12.59
CA GLY A 82 -31.94 14.96 -14.04
C GLY A 82 -30.59 14.46 -14.55
N ILE A 83 -29.72 13.95 -13.68
CA ILE A 83 -28.45 13.30 -14.06
C ILE A 83 -28.77 11.89 -14.53
N GLN A 84 -29.05 11.75 -15.82
CA GLN A 84 -29.44 10.52 -16.50
C GLN A 84 -28.53 10.26 -17.72
N PRO A 85 -28.57 9.10 -18.37
CA PRO A 85 -27.84 8.89 -19.61
C PRO A 85 -28.16 10.01 -20.62
N ASP A 86 -27.15 10.39 -21.41
CA ASP A 86 -27.23 11.42 -22.46
C ASP A 86 -27.57 12.85 -21.97
N CYS A 87 -27.47 13.12 -20.66
CA CYS A 87 -27.76 14.45 -20.11
C CYS A 87 -26.55 15.41 -20.11
N GLY A 88 -25.38 14.94 -20.49
CA GLY A 88 -24.13 15.71 -20.43
C GLY A 88 -23.53 15.87 -19.02
N PHE A 89 -24.01 15.10 -18.04
CA PHE A 89 -23.44 15.01 -16.70
C PHE A 89 -23.16 13.58 -16.29
N ALA A 90 -22.10 13.34 -15.54
CA ALA A 90 -21.86 12.05 -14.89
C ALA A 90 -21.28 12.21 -13.48
N VAL A 91 -21.73 11.38 -12.56
CA VAL A 91 -21.16 11.24 -11.21
C VAL A 91 -20.21 10.06 -11.23
N VAL A 92 -18.96 10.31 -10.89
CA VAL A 92 -17.89 9.31 -10.85
C VAL A 92 -17.32 9.22 -9.44
N ALA A 93 -17.29 8.02 -8.90
CA ALA A 93 -16.59 7.75 -7.64
C ALA A 93 -15.11 7.47 -7.91
N VAL A 94 -14.25 8.02 -7.06
CA VAL A 94 -12.81 7.76 -7.05
C VAL A 94 -12.39 7.28 -5.65
N GLY A 95 -11.12 7.05 -5.40
CA GLY A 95 -10.64 6.67 -4.08
C GLY A 95 -11.33 5.43 -3.50
N GLY A 96 -11.73 5.50 -2.21
CA GLY A 96 -12.33 4.38 -1.48
C GLY A 96 -13.65 3.88 -2.07
N LEU A 97 -14.55 4.78 -2.47
CA LEU A 97 -15.81 4.43 -3.09
C LEU A 97 -15.61 3.88 -4.51
N GLY A 98 -14.65 4.42 -5.25
CA GLY A 98 -14.27 3.91 -6.58
C GLY A 98 -13.84 2.44 -6.51
N ARG A 99 -13.01 2.07 -5.53
CA ARG A 99 -12.54 0.70 -5.27
C ARG A 99 -13.56 -0.21 -4.59
N ARG A 100 -14.73 0.31 -4.23
CA ARG A 100 -15.74 -0.40 -3.40
C ARG A 100 -15.20 -0.80 -2.01
N GLU A 101 -14.33 0.03 -1.44
CA GLU A 101 -13.66 -0.16 -0.15
C GLU A 101 -14.09 0.90 0.88
N MET A 102 -15.39 1.19 0.97
CA MET A 102 -15.91 2.14 1.95
C MET A 102 -15.76 1.63 3.37
N LEU A 103 -15.19 2.47 4.23
CA LEU A 103 -15.09 2.21 5.67
C LEU A 103 -16.08 3.10 6.45
N PRO A 104 -16.36 2.76 7.71
CA PRO A 104 -17.35 3.49 8.53
C PRO A 104 -17.18 5.01 8.56
N CYS A 105 -15.97 5.51 8.53
CA CYS A 105 -15.67 6.94 8.60
C CYS A 105 -14.87 7.44 7.39
N SER A 106 -14.93 6.74 6.24
CA SER A 106 -14.29 7.21 5.01
C SER A 106 -14.93 8.48 4.49
N ASP A 107 -14.12 9.33 3.90
CA ASP A 107 -14.59 10.43 3.08
C ASP A 107 -15.18 9.87 1.78
N LEU A 108 -16.12 10.59 1.16
CA LEU A 108 -16.59 10.33 -0.19
C LEU A 108 -15.74 11.12 -1.17
N ASP A 109 -15.10 10.44 -2.10
CA ASP A 109 -14.30 11.04 -3.16
C ASP A 109 -15.09 10.99 -4.46
N LEU A 110 -15.60 12.14 -4.95
CA LEU A 110 -16.52 12.24 -6.07
C LEU A 110 -16.04 13.26 -7.12
N VAL A 111 -16.26 12.92 -8.38
CA VAL A 111 -16.09 13.84 -9.51
C VAL A 111 -17.43 13.98 -10.22
N LEU A 112 -17.95 15.20 -10.30
CA LEU A 112 -19.06 15.55 -11.19
C LEU A 112 -18.45 15.97 -12.51
N LEU A 113 -18.65 15.15 -13.53
CA LEU A 113 -18.27 15.46 -14.92
C LEU A 113 -19.40 16.21 -15.61
N HIS A 114 -19.04 17.14 -16.51
CA HIS A 114 -19.98 17.77 -17.41
C HIS A 114 -19.37 17.96 -18.82
N ASP A 115 -20.22 17.95 -19.82
CA ASP A 115 -19.86 18.17 -21.22
C ASP A 115 -19.97 19.66 -21.56
N ASP A 116 -19.02 20.47 -21.07
CA ASP A 116 -18.93 21.94 -21.29
C ASP A 116 -20.25 22.70 -21.14
N MET A 117 -21.05 22.32 -20.14
CA MET A 117 -22.36 22.88 -19.85
C MET A 117 -22.25 24.32 -19.29
N ASP A 118 -23.36 25.08 -19.40
CA ASP A 118 -23.44 26.43 -18.82
C ASP A 118 -23.04 26.42 -17.33
N PRO A 119 -22.09 27.29 -16.92
CA PRO A 119 -21.59 27.33 -15.54
C PRO A 119 -22.67 27.50 -14.46
N ALA A 120 -23.76 28.24 -14.77
CA ALA A 120 -24.86 28.44 -13.82
C ALA A 120 -25.68 27.15 -13.65
N VAL A 121 -25.79 26.34 -14.69
CA VAL A 121 -26.45 25.02 -14.63
C VAL A 121 -25.57 24.08 -13.83
N VAL A 122 -24.26 24.04 -14.13
CA VAL A 122 -23.28 23.20 -13.43
C VAL A 122 -23.27 23.48 -11.93
N SER A 123 -23.16 24.78 -11.54
CA SER A 123 -23.14 25.19 -10.13
C SER A 123 -24.43 24.75 -9.41
N ARG A 124 -25.59 24.96 -10.02
CA ARG A 124 -26.88 24.58 -9.42
C ARG A 124 -27.03 23.07 -9.20
N ILE A 125 -26.55 22.25 -10.15
CA ILE A 125 -26.57 20.79 -10.01
C ILE A 125 -25.58 20.36 -8.95
N ALA A 126 -24.36 20.88 -8.98
CA ALA A 126 -23.32 20.59 -8.01
C ALA A 126 -23.79 20.92 -6.57
N ASP A 127 -24.32 22.13 -6.34
CA ASP A 127 -24.81 22.54 -5.02
C ASP A 127 -25.91 21.59 -4.51
N ARG A 128 -26.89 21.27 -5.34
CA ARG A 128 -28.01 20.37 -4.98
C ARG A 128 -27.56 18.91 -4.76
N LEU A 129 -26.43 18.50 -5.30
CA LEU A 129 -25.83 17.18 -5.08
C LEU A 129 -25.02 17.16 -3.78
N TRP A 130 -24.25 18.21 -3.48
CA TRP A 130 -23.31 18.24 -2.36
C TRP A 130 -23.92 18.65 -1.03
N TYR A 131 -24.84 19.64 -1.00
CA TYR A 131 -25.43 20.12 0.25
C TYR A 131 -26.06 19.01 1.10
N PRO A 132 -26.83 18.05 0.55
CA PRO A 132 -27.41 16.98 1.37
C PRO A 132 -26.36 16.04 1.99
N LEU A 133 -25.18 15.88 1.38
CA LEU A 133 -24.09 15.09 1.94
C LEU A 133 -23.45 15.82 3.13
N TRP A 134 -23.26 17.14 3.02
CA TRP A 134 -22.76 17.95 4.13
C TRP A 134 -23.74 18.01 5.29
N ASP A 135 -25.02 18.16 5.01
CA ASP A 135 -26.09 18.14 6.01
C ASP A 135 -26.15 16.78 6.76
N ALA A 136 -25.82 15.69 6.05
CA ALA A 136 -25.68 14.35 6.64
C ALA A 136 -24.34 14.15 7.38
N HIS A 137 -23.52 15.20 7.54
CA HIS A 137 -22.18 15.15 8.15
C HIS A 137 -21.26 14.14 7.49
N ILE A 138 -21.40 13.91 6.20
CA ILE A 138 -20.51 13.06 5.42
C ILE A 138 -19.37 13.94 4.89
N LYS A 139 -18.15 13.54 5.19
CA LYS A 139 -16.99 14.21 4.61
C LYS A 139 -16.93 13.92 3.12
N LEU A 140 -16.79 14.97 2.35
CA LEU A 140 -16.82 14.93 0.90
C LEU A 140 -15.55 15.59 0.34
N ASP A 141 -14.77 14.84 -0.40
CA ASP A 141 -13.79 15.38 -1.34
C ASP A 141 -14.43 15.35 -2.74
N HIS A 142 -14.56 16.52 -3.35
CA HIS A 142 -15.30 16.63 -4.60
C HIS A 142 -14.64 17.59 -5.58
N SER A 143 -14.89 17.33 -6.84
CA SER A 143 -14.52 18.26 -7.90
C SER A 143 -15.57 18.26 -9.00
N VAL A 144 -15.69 19.40 -9.70
CA VAL A 144 -16.54 19.58 -10.87
C VAL A 144 -15.64 19.90 -12.05
N ARG A 145 -15.70 19.10 -13.10
CA ARG A 145 -14.72 19.19 -14.21
C ARG A 145 -15.32 18.72 -15.52
N THR A 146 -14.79 19.23 -16.63
CA THR A 146 -14.90 18.52 -17.91
C THR A 146 -13.91 17.36 -17.97
N VAL A 147 -14.12 16.39 -18.88
CA VAL A 147 -13.17 15.29 -19.08
C VAL A 147 -11.75 15.80 -19.41
N PRO A 148 -11.55 16.78 -20.32
CA PRO A 148 -10.22 17.32 -20.57
C PRO A 148 -9.54 17.92 -19.32
N GLN A 149 -10.30 18.66 -18.49
CA GLN A 149 -9.76 19.24 -17.25
C GLN A 149 -9.34 18.15 -16.25
N ALA A 150 -10.16 17.10 -16.07
CA ALA A 150 -9.82 15.98 -15.19
C ALA A 150 -8.57 15.22 -15.68
N LEU A 151 -8.44 15.02 -16.99
CA LEU A 151 -7.26 14.42 -17.61
C LEU A 151 -6.01 15.29 -17.45
N GLN A 152 -6.14 16.60 -17.53
CA GLN A 152 -5.03 17.53 -17.29
C GLN A 152 -4.52 17.45 -15.84
N VAL A 153 -5.43 17.37 -14.88
CA VAL A 153 -5.06 17.19 -13.46
C VAL A 153 -4.35 15.86 -13.26
N ALA A 154 -4.88 14.78 -13.81
CA ALA A 154 -4.23 13.46 -13.73
C ALA A 154 -2.83 13.45 -14.40
N ALA A 155 -2.63 14.23 -15.45
CA ALA A 155 -1.31 14.35 -16.11
C ALA A 155 -0.28 15.09 -15.25
N SER A 156 -0.70 16.10 -14.49
CA SER A 156 0.20 16.95 -13.70
C SER A 156 0.45 16.45 -12.27
N ASP A 157 -0.53 15.80 -11.65
CA ASP A 157 -0.48 15.33 -10.26
C ASP A 157 -0.57 13.81 -10.18
N LEU A 158 0.51 13.16 -9.68
CA LEU A 158 0.55 11.70 -9.51
C LEU A 158 -0.46 11.23 -8.46
N THR A 159 -0.71 12.00 -7.41
CA THR A 159 -1.67 11.60 -6.36
C THR A 159 -3.09 11.60 -6.91
N ALA A 160 -3.45 12.64 -7.67
CA ALA A 160 -4.72 12.71 -8.36
C ALA A 160 -4.86 11.59 -9.41
N ALA A 161 -3.79 11.33 -10.19
CA ALA A 161 -3.78 10.22 -11.15
C ALA A 161 -4.06 8.87 -10.48
N LEU A 162 -3.35 8.56 -9.38
CA LEU A 162 -3.55 7.32 -8.60
C LEU A 162 -5.00 7.19 -8.09
N GLY A 163 -5.59 8.30 -7.62
CA GLY A 163 -7.00 8.30 -7.20
C GLY A 163 -7.97 8.02 -8.34
N MET A 164 -7.69 8.55 -9.54
CA MET A 164 -8.55 8.41 -10.73
C MET A 164 -8.35 7.07 -11.49
N LEU A 165 -7.25 6.34 -11.26
CA LEU A 165 -7.03 5.04 -11.92
C LEU A 165 -8.13 4.02 -11.63
N GLU A 166 -8.77 4.13 -10.47
CA GLU A 166 -9.84 3.26 -10.01
C GLU A 166 -11.20 3.96 -10.01
N ALA A 167 -11.34 4.99 -10.87
CA ALA A 167 -12.58 5.69 -11.08
C ALA A 167 -13.69 4.74 -11.53
N ARG A 168 -14.91 4.94 -11.01
CA ARG A 168 -16.08 4.12 -11.27
C ARG A 168 -17.29 5.00 -11.55
N HIS A 169 -18.01 4.71 -12.63
CA HIS A 169 -19.29 5.34 -12.92
C HIS A 169 -20.34 5.05 -11.83
N ILE A 170 -21.09 6.07 -11.43
CA ILE A 170 -22.19 5.95 -10.47
C ILE A 170 -23.54 6.27 -11.14
N ALA A 171 -23.64 7.43 -11.76
CA ALA A 171 -24.89 7.91 -12.35
C ALA A 171 -24.62 8.87 -13.53
N GLY A 172 -25.62 9.07 -14.35
CA GLY A 172 -25.59 10.01 -15.48
C GLY A 172 -25.07 9.38 -16.75
N ASP A 173 -24.35 10.16 -17.54
CA ASP A 173 -23.83 9.77 -18.84
C ASP A 173 -22.62 8.81 -18.72
N PRO A 174 -22.79 7.52 -19.08
CA PRO A 174 -21.71 6.56 -18.99
C PRO A 174 -20.58 6.83 -19.98
N GLU A 175 -20.85 7.55 -21.09
CA GLU A 175 -19.83 7.86 -22.08
C GLU A 175 -18.80 8.84 -21.53
N LEU A 176 -19.23 9.89 -20.81
CA LEU A 176 -18.32 10.80 -20.12
C LEU A 176 -17.43 10.07 -19.10
N SER A 177 -18.02 9.15 -18.33
CA SER A 177 -17.26 8.34 -17.37
C SER A 177 -16.25 7.42 -18.06
N ASN A 178 -16.63 6.78 -19.16
CA ASN A 178 -15.77 5.90 -19.93
C ASN A 178 -14.62 6.67 -20.59
N LEU A 179 -14.88 7.88 -21.08
CA LEU A 179 -13.86 8.78 -21.63
C LEU A 179 -12.84 9.14 -20.57
N LEU A 180 -13.27 9.49 -19.35
CA LEU A 180 -12.36 9.76 -18.22
C LEU A 180 -11.54 8.53 -17.86
N ILE A 181 -12.19 7.40 -17.56
CA ILE A 181 -11.53 6.17 -17.10
C ILE A 181 -10.53 5.67 -18.15
N GLY A 182 -10.95 5.60 -19.40
CA GLY A 182 -10.09 5.19 -20.51
C GLY A 182 -8.95 6.17 -20.75
N GLY A 183 -9.23 7.47 -20.65
CA GLY A 183 -8.25 8.55 -20.80
C GLY A 183 -7.16 8.48 -19.74
N VAL A 184 -7.53 8.43 -18.46
CA VAL A 184 -6.58 8.33 -17.33
C VAL A 184 -5.70 7.08 -17.46
N ARG A 185 -6.28 5.92 -17.76
CA ARG A 185 -5.52 4.66 -17.92
C ARG A 185 -4.54 4.73 -19.10
N ARG A 186 -4.93 5.34 -20.22
CA ARG A 186 -4.02 5.55 -21.36
C ARG A 186 -2.88 6.48 -21.00
N GLN A 187 -3.17 7.64 -20.38
CA GLN A 187 -2.15 8.59 -19.94
C GLN A 187 -1.20 7.96 -18.92
N TRP A 188 -1.74 7.18 -17.98
CA TRP A 188 -0.94 6.46 -16.99
C TRP A 188 0.05 5.50 -17.63
N ARG A 189 -0.42 4.62 -18.54
CA ARG A 189 0.43 3.65 -19.24
C ARG A 189 1.58 4.29 -20.03
N THR A 190 1.32 5.44 -20.64
CA THR A 190 2.33 6.15 -21.44
C THR A 190 3.21 7.05 -20.58
N GLY A 191 2.64 7.74 -19.62
CA GLY A 191 3.31 8.77 -18.81
C GLY A 191 4.15 8.23 -17.68
N ILE A 192 3.71 7.16 -17.02
CA ILE A 192 4.38 6.64 -15.81
C ILE A 192 5.83 6.20 -16.05
N ARG A 193 6.13 5.75 -17.28
CA ARG A 193 7.50 5.37 -17.66
C ARG A 193 8.53 6.49 -17.48
N ASN A 194 8.11 7.74 -17.64
CA ASN A 194 8.94 8.91 -17.46
C ASN A 194 8.91 9.47 -16.01
N ARG A 195 7.85 9.13 -15.26
CA ARG A 195 7.62 9.59 -13.89
C ARG A 195 7.81 8.49 -12.84
N PHE A 196 8.38 7.35 -13.23
CA PHE A 196 8.57 6.21 -12.34
C PHE A 196 9.44 6.58 -11.13
N ASP A 197 10.56 7.26 -11.37
CA ASP A 197 11.46 7.70 -10.29
C ASP A 197 10.73 8.64 -9.30
N GLU A 198 9.85 9.52 -9.81
CA GLU A 198 9.01 10.41 -8.99
C GLU A 198 8.00 9.61 -8.15
N LEU A 199 7.37 8.58 -8.73
CA LEU A 199 6.44 7.70 -8.03
C LEU A 199 7.14 6.95 -6.89
N ILE A 200 8.35 6.45 -7.13
CA ILE A 200 9.14 5.77 -6.10
C ILE A 200 9.54 6.75 -5.00
N ALA A 201 10.05 7.93 -5.33
CA ALA A 201 10.41 8.95 -4.34
C ALA A 201 9.22 9.37 -3.46
N LEU A 202 8.03 9.54 -4.03
CA LEU A 202 6.79 9.81 -3.27
C LEU A 202 6.44 8.65 -2.33
N THR A 203 6.67 7.42 -2.77
CA THR A 203 6.41 6.22 -1.97
C THR A 203 7.38 6.12 -0.80
N GLU A 204 8.67 6.30 -1.04
CA GLU A 204 9.73 6.27 -0.02
C GLU A 204 9.53 7.38 1.02
N ALA A 205 9.26 8.62 0.59
CA ALA A 205 8.94 9.72 1.50
C ALA A 205 7.69 9.46 2.35
N ARG A 206 6.72 8.71 1.86
CA ARG A 206 5.57 8.25 2.64
C ARG A 206 5.98 7.22 3.68
N TRP A 207 6.81 6.23 3.31
CA TRP A 207 7.32 5.21 4.24
C TRP A 207 8.16 5.81 5.37
N GLU A 208 9.03 6.78 5.06
CA GLU A 208 9.82 7.50 6.06
C GLU A 208 8.92 8.17 7.11
N ARG A 209 7.84 8.83 6.69
CA ARG A 209 6.89 9.50 7.60
C ARG A 209 6.05 8.51 8.42
N SER A 210 5.55 7.45 7.79
CA SER A 210 4.55 6.54 8.39
C SER A 210 5.16 5.28 9.01
N GLY A 211 6.42 4.97 8.71
CA GLY A 211 7.15 3.79 9.16
C GLY A 211 6.66 2.49 8.54
N GLN A 212 7.04 1.37 9.17
CA GLN A 212 6.73 0.02 8.68
C GLN A 212 5.68 -0.63 9.58
N ILE A 213 4.61 -1.16 8.99
CA ILE A 213 3.53 -1.80 9.76
C ILE A 213 4.05 -3.02 10.53
N ALA A 214 4.84 -3.86 9.86
CA ALA A 214 5.34 -5.11 10.43
C ALA A 214 6.16 -4.93 11.73
N HIS A 215 6.67 -3.74 11.97
CA HIS A 215 7.65 -3.53 13.04
C HIS A 215 7.26 -2.40 14.02
N ARG A 216 6.06 -1.87 13.94
CA ARG A 216 5.60 -0.83 14.86
C ARG A 216 4.52 -1.35 15.80
N ALA A 217 4.63 -1.02 17.08
CA ALA A 217 3.61 -1.32 18.08
C ALA A 217 2.25 -0.66 17.76
N GLU A 218 2.28 0.54 17.18
CA GLU A 218 1.09 1.29 16.74
C GLU A 218 1.21 1.66 15.25
N PRO A 219 0.94 0.73 14.35
CA PRO A 219 1.16 0.91 12.92
C PRO A 219 0.08 1.78 12.25
N ASP A 220 0.49 2.54 11.21
CA ASP A 220 -0.43 3.18 10.27
C ASP A 220 -0.80 2.18 9.16
N LEU A 221 -2.02 1.65 9.22
CA LEU A 221 -2.51 0.58 8.33
C LEU A 221 -2.70 1.05 6.87
N LYS A 222 -2.81 2.35 6.64
CA LYS A 222 -3.03 2.94 5.32
C LYS A 222 -1.71 3.35 4.67
N SER A 223 -0.90 4.13 5.38
CA SER A 223 0.26 4.82 4.81
C SER A 223 1.60 4.17 5.16
N GLY A 224 1.67 3.32 6.18
CA GLY A 224 2.87 2.59 6.53
C GLY A 224 3.33 1.65 5.43
N ARG A 225 4.63 1.34 5.39
CA ARG A 225 5.19 0.32 4.48
C ARG A 225 4.55 -1.03 4.80
N GLY A 226 4.07 -1.71 3.78
CA GLY A 226 3.26 -2.91 3.91
C GLY A 226 1.76 -2.64 4.10
N GLY A 227 1.31 -1.39 3.91
CA GLY A 227 -0.09 -0.96 4.09
C GLY A 227 -0.91 -0.90 2.81
N LEU A 228 -2.13 -0.38 2.97
CA LEU A 228 -3.11 -0.35 1.87
C LEU A 228 -2.66 0.49 0.67
N ARG A 229 -1.91 1.58 0.88
CA ARG A 229 -1.36 2.38 -0.22
C ARG A 229 -0.28 1.66 -1.02
N ASP A 230 0.35 0.67 -0.45
CA ASP A 230 1.32 -0.17 -1.14
C ASP A 230 0.63 -1.15 -2.08
N VAL A 231 -0.53 -1.69 -1.68
CA VAL A 231 -1.39 -2.47 -2.58
C VAL A 231 -1.89 -1.62 -3.75
N GLN A 232 -2.28 -0.36 -3.48
CA GLN A 232 -2.69 0.57 -4.53
C GLN A 232 -1.54 0.89 -5.51
N LEU A 233 -0.30 1.00 -5.01
CA LEU A 233 0.88 1.15 -5.87
C LEU A 233 1.05 -0.05 -6.80
N LEU A 234 0.93 -1.28 -6.29
CA LEU A 234 0.99 -2.49 -7.13
C LEU A 234 -0.10 -2.52 -8.19
N ASN A 235 -1.33 -2.17 -7.84
CA ASN A 235 -2.43 -2.07 -8.78
C ASN A 235 -2.14 -1.02 -9.88
N ALA A 236 -1.58 0.12 -9.51
CA ALA A 236 -1.20 1.16 -10.46
C ALA A 236 -0.08 0.69 -11.42
N LEU A 237 0.92 -0.04 -10.91
CA LEU A 237 1.98 -0.64 -11.74
C LEU A 237 1.42 -1.74 -12.67
N SER A 238 0.44 -2.50 -12.21
CA SER A 238 -0.27 -3.50 -13.02
C SER A 238 -1.09 -2.85 -14.13
N VAL A 239 -1.83 -1.78 -13.85
CA VAL A 239 -2.54 -0.99 -14.89
C VAL A 239 -1.57 -0.46 -15.94
N ALA A 240 -0.34 -0.14 -15.56
CA ALA A 240 0.73 0.28 -16.46
C ALA A 240 1.38 -0.88 -17.23
N GLN A 241 1.00 -2.13 -16.97
CA GLN A 241 1.61 -3.35 -17.55
C GLN A 241 3.12 -3.45 -17.25
N LEU A 242 3.52 -3.01 -16.06
CA LEU A 242 4.91 -3.04 -15.62
C LEU A 242 5.23 -4.24 -14.70
N THR A 243 4.19 -4.97 -14.27
CA THR A 243 4.31 -6.10 -13.34
C THR A 243 3.88 -7.44 -13.94
N ASP A 244 3.65 -7.51 -15.25
CA ASP A 244 3.18 -8.72 -15.94
C ASP A 244 4.17 -9.91 -15.79
N GLY A 245 5.45 -9.63 -15.54
CA GLY A 245 6.47 -10.64 -15.29
C GLY A 245 6.66 -11.04 -13.82
N MET A 246 5.79 -10.59 -12.90
CA MET A 246 5.93 -10.93 -11.47
C MET A 246 5.56 -12.39 -11.21
N PRO A 247 6.47 -13.20 -10.63
CA PRO A 247 6.15 -14.57 -10.28
C PRO A 247 5.24 -14.60 -9.02
N GLY A 248 4.17 -15.40 -9.09
CA GLY A 248 3.42 -15.81 -7.89
C GLY A 248 2.53 -14.75 -7.22
N LEU A 249 2.34 -13.58 -7.83
CA LEU A 249 1.53 -12.49 -7.27
C LEU A 249 0.21 -12.26 -8.00
N GLY A 250 -0.15 -13.18 -8.91
CA GLY A 250 -1.44 -13.14 -9.59
C GLY A 250 -2.61 -13.38 -8.62
N PRO A 251 -3.82 -12.89 -8.96
CA PRO A 251 -5.02 -13.10 -8.15
C PRO A 251 -5.41 -14.57 -8.02
N ASP A 252 -4.88 -15.44 -8.90
CA ASP A 252 -5.26 -16.85 -9.02
C ASP A 252 -4.32 -17.83 -8.29
N VAL A 253 -3.34 -17.33 -7.50
CA VAL A 253 -2.49 -18.22 -6.70
C VAL A 253 -3.33 -18.76 -5.54
N PRO A 254 -3.61 -20.08 -5.45
CA PRO A 254 -4.35 -20.67 -4.34
C PRO A 254 -3.65 -20.35 -3.02
N GLY A 255 -4.37 -19.68 -2.11
CA GLY A 255 -3.79 -19.16 -0.88
C GLY A 255 -3.14 -17.78 -1.04
N GLY A 256 -3.35 -17.12 -2.16
CA GLY A 256 -2.75 -15.88 -2.64
C GLY A 256 -2.50 -14.85 -1.56
N GLY A 257 -1.25 -14.82 -1.09
CA GLY A 257 -0.85 -14.05 0.07
C GLY A 257 -1.25 -12.57 -0.01
N LEU A 258 -1.07 -11.92 -1.17
CA LEU A 258 -1.35 -10.48 -1.34
C LEU A 258 -2.85 -10.15 -1.19
N ALA A 259 -3.74 -10.89 -1.84
CA ALA A 259 -5.19 -10.62 -1.75
C ALA A 259 -5.73 -10.91 -0.33
N ALA A 260 -5.22 -11.94 0.34
CA ALA A 260 -5.55 -12.24 1.72
C ALA A 260 -5.01 -11.16 2.68
N ALA A 261 -3.77 -10.73 2.49
CA ALA A 261 -3.15 -9.65 3.26
C ALA A 261 -3.92 -8.33 3.11
N HIS A 262 -4.27 -7.96 1.88
CA HIS A 262 -5.09 -6.78 1.60
C HIS A 262 -6.44 -6.82 2.32
N ARG A 263 -7.17 -7.94 2.20
CA ARG A 263 -8.44 -8.11 2.91
C ARG A 263 -8.27 -7.99 4.42
N ARG A 264 -7.21 -8.58 4.98
CA ARG A 264 -6.92 -8.52 6.41
C ARG A 264 -6.68 -7.10 6.89
N LEU A 265 -5.87 -6.32 6.18
CA LEU A 265 -5.63 -4.90 6.48
C LEU A 265 -6.93 -4.07 6.41
N LEU A 266 -7.78 -4.32 5.40
CA LEU A 266 -9.08 -3.67 5.28
C LEU A 266 -10.02 -4.05 6.43
N ASP A 267 -10.06 -5.32 6.84
CA ASP A 267 -10.92 -5.79 7.93
C ASP A 267 -10.53 -5.13 9.24
N VAL A 268 -9.23 -5.12 9.57
CA VAL A 268 -8.73 -4.47 10.79
C VAL A 268 -8.99 -2.96 10.75
N ARG A 269 -8.77 -2.29 9.63
CA ARG A 269 -9.03 -0.85 9.50
C ARG A 269 -10.54 -0.53 9.57
N THR A 270 -11.40 -1.44 9.10
CA THR A 270 -12.86 -1.29 9.22
C THR A 270 -13.29 -1.31 10.68
N GLU A 271 -12.82 -2.29 11.45
CA GLU A 271 -13.11 -2.36 12.88
C GLU A 271 -12.45 -1.21 13.67
N LEU A 272 -11.25 -0.77 13.27
CA LEU A 272 -10.60 0.40 13.85
C LEU A 272 -11.47 1.67 13.71
N HIS A 273 -12.05 1.91 12.52
CA HIS A 273 -12.99 3.01 12.33
C HIS A 273 -14.25 2.86 13.17
N ARG A 274 -14.73 1.62 13.34
CA ARG A 274 -15.93 1.32 14.13
C ARG A 274 -15.69 1.58 15.63
N VAL A 275 -14.57 1.11 16.17
CA VAL A 275 -14.18 1.30 17.58
C VAL A 275 -13.83 2.77 17.85
N ALA A 276 -13.08 3.40 16.96
CA ALA A 276 -12.67 4.80 17.13
C ALA A 276 -13.81 5.82 16.93
N GLY A 277 -14.89 5.47 16.22
CA GLY A 277 -15.97 6.37 15.84
C GLY A 277 -15.54 7.55 14.94
N ARG A 278 -14.34 7.50 14.36
CA ARG A 278 -13.74 8.55 13.53
C ARG A 278 -12.72 7.96 12.55
N PRO A 279 -12.37 8.68 11.47
CA PRO A 279 -11.31 8.24 10.58
C PRO A 279 -10.00 8.15 11.34
N ARG A 280 -9.44 6.94 11.41
CA ARG A 280 -8.16 6.66 12.03
C ARG A 280 -7.44 5.57 11.24
N ASP A 281 -6.18 5.81 10.93
CA ASP A 281 -5.34 4.88 10.20
C ASP A 281 -4.31 4.19 11.11
N GLN A 282 -4.00 4.81 12.27
CA GLN A 282 -3.09 4.27 13.27
C GLN A 282 -3.84 3.38 14.26
N LEU A 283 -3.47 2.10 14.32
CA LEU A 283 -3.93 1.15 15.32
C LEU A 283 -3.21 1.42 16.65
N ARG A 284 -3.97 1.73 17.69
CA ARG A 284 -3.42 1.94 19.03
C ARG A 284 -3.50 0.65 19.85
N ALA A 285 -2.54 0.47 20.75
CA ALA A 285 -2.49 -0.70 21.63
C ALA A 285 -3.78 -0.89 22.44
N GLN A 286 -4.40 0.21 22.88
CA GLN A 286 -5.64 0.19 23.66
C GLN A 286 -6.87 -0.31 22.86
N ASP A 287 -6.88 -0.16 21.54
CA ASP A 287 -7.99 -0.55 20.67
C ASP A 287 -7.82 -2.00 20.16
N ALA A 288 -6.61 -2.56 20.30
CA ALA A 288 -6.22 -3.80 19.64
C ALA A 288 -6.97 -5.04 20.15
N ASP A 289 -7.24 -5.14 21.46
CA ASP A 289 -7.96 -6.30 22.03
C ASP A 289 -9.42 -6.33 21.54
N GLU A 290 -10.10 -5.17 21.52
CA GLU A 290 -11.47 -5.07 21.05
C GLU A 290 -11.58 -5.42 19.56
N ILE A 291 -10.64 -4.94 18.76
CA ILE A 291 -10.57 -5.23 17.32
C ILE A 291 -10.27 -6.71 17.07
N GLY A 292 -9.31 -7.29 17.79
CA GLY A 292 -8.95 -8.71 17.71
C GLY A 292 -10.14 -9.62 18.03
N ALA A 293 -10.86 -9.31 19.09
CA ALA A 293 -12.08 -10.03 19.47
C ALA A 293 -13.21 -9.87 18.43
N ALA A 294 -13.43 -8.66 17.90
CA ALA A 294 -14.45 -8.39 16.89
C ALA A 294 -14.20 -9.17 15.59
N LEU A 295 -12.94 -9.32 15.21
CA LEU A 295 -12.50 -10.09 14.04
C LEU A 295 -12.33 -11.59 14.31
N ARG A 296 -12.53 -12.04 15.56
CA ARG A 296 -12.31 -13.42 16.00
C ARG A 296 -10.89 -13.92 15.75
N ILE A 297 -9.92 -13.03 15.88
CA ILE A 297 -8.50 -13.34 15.75
C ILE A 297 -7.95 -13.81 17.10
N GLY A 298 -8.31 -13.13 18.19
CA GLY A 298 -7.82 -13.36 19.52
C GLY A 298 -7.54 -12.05 20.25
N ASP A 299 -6.47 -11.99 21.03
CA ASP A 299 -6.04 -10.81 21.76
C ASP A 299 -5.19 -9.85 20.87
N ARG A 300 -4.67 -8.78 21.49
CA ARG A 300 -3.79 -7.81 20.83
C ARG A 300 -2.53 -8.42 20.23
N PHE A 301 -2.01 -9.49 20.83
CA PHE A 301 -0.78 -10.15 20.37
C PHE A 301 -1.06 -11.01 19.14
N ASP A 302 -2.19 -11.71 19.12
CA ASP A 302 -2.66 -12.45 17.96
C ASP A 302 -2.96 -11.51 16.79
N LEU A 303 -3.61 -10.36 17.07
CA LEU A 303 -3.88 -9.34 16.06
C LEU A 303 -2.59 -8.76 15.49
N ALA A 304 -1.61 -8.43 16.34
CA ALA A 304 -0.32 -7.91 15.91
C ALA A 304 0.41 -8.91 15.00
N ARG A 305 0.42 -10.20 15.38
CA ARG A 305 1.04 -11.27 14.55
C ARG A 305 0.40 -11.35 13.17
N VAL A 306 -0.92 -11.35 13.10
CA VAL A 306 -1.66 -11.40 11.83
C VAL A 306 -1.39 -10.17 10.97
N LEU A 307 -1.30 -8.98 11.58
CA LEU A 307 -0.97 -7.75 10.87
C LEU A 307 0.48 -7.74 10.37
N THR A 308 1.42 -8.20 11.19
CA THR A 308 2.84 -8.30 10.81
C THR A 308 3.00 -9.20 9.59
N GLU A 309 2.37 -10.39 9.59
CA GLU A 309 2.40 -11.31 8.44
C GLU A 309 1.79 -10.68 7.17
N ALA A 310 0.62 -10.03 7.31
CA ALA A 310 -0.02 -9.35 6.19
C ALA A 310 0.87 -8.23 5.63
N ALA A 311 1.43 -7.40 6.50
CA ALA A 311 2.30 -6.29 6.10
C ALA A 311 3.60 -6.76 5.43
N ARG A 312 4.24 -7.81 5.94
CA ARG A 312 5.42 -8.42 5.30
C ARG A 312 5.08 -8.95 3.91
N THR A 313 3.90 -9.57 3.76
CA THR A 313 3.44 -10.04 2.45
C THR A 313 3.29 -8.89 1.45
N VAL A 314 2.66 -7.78 1.88
CA VAL A 314 2.50 -6.60 1.03
C VAL A 314 3.86 -5.96 0.72
N SER A 315 4.73 -5.76 1.72
CA SER A 315 6.07 -5.16 1.54
C SER A 315 6.89 -5.95 0.52
N TYR A 316 6.98 -7.26 0.68
CA TYR A 316 7.69 -8.13 -0.25
C TYR A 316 7.12 -8.04 -1.67
N SER A 317 5.79 -8.05 -1.79
CA SER A 317 5.13 -7.92 -3.10
C SER A 317 5.47 -6.60 -3.78
N VAL A 318 5.50 -5.50 -3.02
CA VAL A 318 5.87 -4.17 -3.53
C VAL A 318 7.33 -4.13 -3.97
N GLU A 319 8.24 -4.69 -3.20
CA GLU A 319 9.65 -4.74 -3.58
C GLU A 319 9.86 -5.50 -4.89
N VAL A 320 9.26 -6.67 -5.01
CA VAL A 320 9.30 -7.45 -6.26
C VAL A 320 8.65 -6.67 -7.40
N GLY A 321 7.50 -6.04 -7.16
CA GLY A 321 6.77 -5.27 -8.16
C GLY A 321 7.54 -4.06 -8.66
N VAL A 322 8.11 -3.29 -7.76
CA VAL A 322 8.92 -2.11 -8.09
C VAL A 322 10.17 -2.51 -8.88
N ARG A 323 10.88 -3.57 -8.46
CA ARG A 323 12.04 -4.07 -9.20
C ARG A 323 11.67 -4.60 -10.59
N THR A 324 10.57 -5.35 -10.69
CA THR A 324 10.05 -5.84 -11.97
C THR A 324 9.69 -4.69 -12.89
N ALA A 325 8.98 -3.68 -12.38
CA ALA A 325 8.63 -2.48 -13.11
C ALA A 325 9.87 -1.70 -13.58
N GLY A 326 10.84 -1.50 -12.68
CA GLY A 326 12.12 -0.85 -13.01
C GLY A 326 12.89 -1.58 -14.12
N ASN A 327 12.91 -2.91 -14.09
CA ASN A 327 13.54 -3.74 -15.12
C ASN A 327 12.80 -3.73 -16.48
N ALA A 328 11.47 -3.52 -16.46
CA ALA A 328 10.66 -3.41 -17.66
C ALA A 328 10.79 -2.04 -18.35
N LEU A 329 11.33 -1.02 -17.65
CA LEU A 329 11.51 0.31 -18.19
C LEU A 329 12.72 0.40 -19.13
N PRO A 330 12.65 1.19 -20.22
CA PRO A 330 13.78 1.41 -21.08
C PRO A 330 14.90 2.16 -20.33
N ARG A 331 16.08 1.61 -20.33
CA ARG A 331 17.26 2.24 -19.71
C ARG A 331 17.57 3.59 -20.37
N LYS A 332 17.79 4.62 -19.56
CA LYS A 332 18.14 5.99 -20.02
C LYS A 332 19.63 6.06 -20.42
N GLY A 333 19.95 6.78 -21.49
CA GLY A 333 21.34 7.11 -21.87
C GLY A 333 22.10 6.00 -22.62
N LEU A 334 23.45 6.04 -22.58
CA LEU A 334 24.37 5.10 -23.28
C LEU A 334 24.23 3.65 -22.83
N SER A 335 23.53 3.39 -21.73
CA SER A 335 23.19 2.03 -21.27
C SER A 335 22.30 1.25 -22.25
N ARG A 336 21.64 1.94 -23.24
CA ARG A 336 20.93 1.30 -24.35
C ARG A 336 21.84 0.41 -25.23
N LEU A 337 23.14 0.70 -25.25
CA LEU A 337 24.12 -0.05 -26.04
C LEU A 337 24.68 -1.28 -25.30
N ARG A 338 24.37 -1.45 -24.01
CA ARG A 338 24.76 -2.64 -23.27
C ARG A 338 23.91 -3.84 -23.73
N ARG A 339 24.61 -4.85 -24.25
CA ARG A 339 24.08 -6.19 -24.53
C ARG A 339 23.33 -6.75 -23.31
N VAL A 340 22.49 -7.77 -23.55
CA VAL A 340 21.81 -8.63 -22.56
C VAL A 340 22.62 -8.71 -21.26
N PRO A 341 22.04 -8.54 -20.08
CA PRO A 341 22.77 -8.57 -18.82
C PRO A 341 23.66 -9.80 -18.75
N VAL A 342 24.96 -9.57 -18.72
CA VAL A 342 25.95 -10.66 -18.58
C VAL A 342 25.73 -11.25 -17.18
N ARG A 343 25.68 -12.57 -17.08
CA ARG A 343 25.70 -13.25 -15.78
C ARG A 343 27.12 -13.14 -15.23
N ARG A 344 27.28 -12.39 -14.16
CA ARG A 344 28.56 -12.23 -13.47
C ARG A 344 28.61 -13.24 -12.31
N PRO A 345 29.60 -14.12 -12.27
CA PRO A 345 29.79 -15.03 -11.15
C PRO A 345 29.99 -14.25 -9.84
N LEU A 346 29.28 -14.66 -8.80
CA LEU A 346 29.46 -14.15 -7.44
C LEU A 346 30.06 -15.22 -6.54
N ASP A 347 29.58 -16.46 -6.67
CA ASP A 347 30.04 -17.62 -5.96
C ASP A 347 29.67 -18.90 -6.74
N GLU A 348 30.04 -20.08 -6.25
CA GLU A 348 29.70 -21.37 -6.87
C GLU A 348 28.18 -21.55 -6.99
N GLY A 349 27.70 -21.67 -8.22
CA GLY A 349 26.29 -21.78 -8.52
C GLY A 349 25.48 -20.47 -8.34
N VAL A 350 26.14 -19.34 -8.02
CA VAL A 350 25.50 -18.05 -7.74
C VAL A 350 26.05 -16.98 -8.67
N VAL A 351 25.15 -16.21 -9.30
CA VAL A 351 25.51 -15.17 -10.26
C VAL A 351 24.70 -13.89 -10.02
N GLU A 352 25.27 -12.75 -10.38
CA GLU A 352 24.49 -11.53 -10.60
C GLU A 352 23.85 -11.58 -11.99
N HIS A 353 22.56 -11.30 -12.05
CA HIS A 353 21.83 -11.16 -13.29
C HIS A 353 20.73 -10.11 -13.19
N GLY A 354 20.83 -9.06 -14.00
CA GLY A 354 19.84 -7.99 -14.00
C GLY A 354 19.81 -7.13 -12.74
N GLY A 355 20.90 -7.11 -11.95
CA GLY A 355 20.97 -6.39 -10.68
C GLY A 355 20.43 -7.19 -9.50
N GLU A 356 20.21 -8.49 -9.66
CA GLU A 356 19.76 -9.41 -8.62
C GLU A 356 20.68 -10.61 -8.50
N VAL A 357 20.74 -11.23 -7.32
CA VAL A 357 21.36 -12.53 -7.11
C VAL A 357 20.48 -13.62 -7.70
N ALA A 358 21.02 -14.39 -8.61
CA ALA A 358 20.34 -15.47 -9.30
C ALA A 358 21.16 -16.77 -9.26
N LEU A 359 20.48 -17.90 -9.46
CA LEU A 359 21.17 -19.18 -9.63
C LEU A 359 21.84 -19.25 -11.00
N ALA A 360 23.07 -19.78 -11.05
CA ALA A 360 23.74 -20.15 -12.28
C ALA A 360 22.90 -21.18 -13.07
N ARG A 361 23.15 -21.31 -14.38
CA ARG A 361 22.36 -22.21 -15.24
C ARG A 361 22.52 -23.68 -14.86
N ASP A 362 23.71 -24.03 -14.42
CA ASP A 362 24.14 -25.35 -13.99
C ASP A 362 23.91 -25.64 -12.51
N ALA A 363 23.52 -24.61 -11.73
CA ALA A 363 23.19 -24.78 -10.32
C ALA A 363 21.98 -25.71 -10.11
N ASN A 364 22.18 -26.72 -9.28
CA ASN A 364 21.16 -27.71 -8.96
C ASN A 364 20.80 -27.68 -7.47
N PRO A 365 19.75 -26.95 -7.07
CA PRO A 365 19.36 -26.86 -5.66
C PRO A 365 19.13 -28.21 -4.97
N ARG A 366 18.67 -29.23 -5.71
CA ARG A 366 18.41 -30.58 -5.14
C ARG A 366 19.66 -31.30 -4.66
N LYS A 367 20.82 -30.95 -5.21
CA LYS A 367 22.10 -31.60 -4.90
C LYS A 367 23.00 -30.77 -3.98
N ASP A 368 22.65 -29.52 -3.73
CA ASP A 368 23.48 -28.57 -2.95
C ASP A 368 22.66 -27.97 -1.80
N PRO A 369 22.68 -28.58 -0.62
CA PRO A 369 21.95 -28.07 0.56
C PRO A 369 22.53 -26.76 1.09
N GLY A 370 23.81 -26.43 0.82
CA GLY A 370 24.46 -25.18 1.20
C GLY A 370 24.10 -23.99 0.30
N LEU A 371 23.40 -24.22 -0.81
CA LEU A 371 23.10 -23.17 -1.78
C LEU A 371 22.22 -22.03 -1.20
N ILE A 372 21.38 -22.33 -0.21
CA ILE A 372 20.55 -21.31 0.46
C ILE A 372 21.43 -20.29 1.19
N THR A 373 22.36 -20.75 2.02
CA THR A 373 23.26 -19.89 2.79
C THR A 373 24.22 -19.13 1.88
N ARG A 374 24.71 -19.77 0.81
CA ARG A 374 25.59 -19.15 -0.19
C ARG A 374 24.90 -18.03 -0.97
N VAL A 375 23.68 -18.23 -1.41
CA VAL A 375 22.87 -17.18 -2.08
C VAL A 375 22.65 -15.99 -1.15
N ALA A 376 22.32 -16.23 0.12
CA ALA A 376 22.11 -15.18 1.09
C ALA A 376 23.40 -14.41 1.45
N ALA A 377 24.52 -15.13 1.61
CA ALA A 377 25.83 -14.53 1.83
C ALA A 377 26.24 -13.65 0.64
N ALA A 378 26.11 -14.16 -0.58
CA ALA A 378 26.41 -13.40 -1.79
C ALA A 378 25.53 -12.14 -1.90
N ALA A 379 24.24 -12.23 -1.57
CA ALA A 379 23.33 -11.10 -1.57
C ALA A 379 23.79 -10.01 -0.59
N ALA A 380 24.11 -10.38 0.64
CA ALA A 380 24.60 -9.46 1.67
C ALA A 380 25.97 -8.85 1.34
N GLN A 381 26.91 -9.64 0.80
CA GLN A 381 28.24 -9.15 0.44
C GLN A 381 28.22 -8.13 -0.69
N HIS A 382 27.37 -8.36 -1.70
CA HIS A 382 27.29 -7.53 -2.89
C HIS A 382 26.21 -6.46 -2.84
N ASP A 383 25.44 -6.38 -1.74
CA ASP A 383 24.32 -5.46 -1.57
C ASP A 383 23.31 -5.58 -2.72
N LEU A 384 22.94 -6.83 -3.04
CA LEU A 384 22.04 -7.17 -4.13
C LEU A 384 20.83 -7.93 -3.60
N PRO A 385 19.61 -7.61 -4.06
CA PRO A 385 18.44 -8.40 -3.72
C PRO A 385 18.49 -9.79 -4.36
N ILE A 386 17.90 -10.78 -3.69
CA ILE A 386 17.74 -12.12 -4.25
C ILE A 386 16.54 -12.13 -5.19
N SER A 387 16.69 -12.69 -6.40
CA SER A 387 15.58 -12.75 -7.35
C SER A 387 14.47 -13.67 -6.83
N ALA A 388 13.21 -13.27 -7.05
CA ALA A 388 12.04 -14.05 -6.63
C ALA A 388 12.04 -15.47 -7.25
N SER A 389 12.50 -15.60 -8.48
CA SER A 389 12.64 -16.91 -9.15
C SER A 389 13.69 -17.81 -8.50
N THR A 390 14.76 -17.23 -7.97
CA THR A 390 15.78 -17.96 -7.20
C THR A 390 15.22 -18.46 -5.89
N LEU A 391 14.54 -17.58 -5.13
CA LEU A 391 13.89 -17.93 -3.87
C LEU A 391 12.86 -19.06 -4.06
N GLY A 392 12.00 -18.94 -5.07
CA GLY A 392 11.02 -20.00 -5.40
C GLY A 392 11.69 -21.34 -5.73
N ARG A 393 12.72 -21.33 -6.60
CA ARG A 393 13.46 -22.55 -6.94
C ARG A 393 14.14 -23.19 -5.73
N LEU A 394 14.70 -22.39 -4.81
CA LEU A 394 15.29 -22.89 -3.57
C LEU A 394 14.22 -23.45 -2.63
N ALA A 395 13.10 -22.76 -2.45
CA ALA A 395 12.00 -23.21 -1.62
C ALA A 395 11.43 -24.56 -2.07
N ASP A 396 11.25 -24.72 -3.39
CA ASP A 396 10.67 -25.91 -3.98
C ASP A 396 11.63 -27.11 -4.03
N ASN A 397 12.96 -26.87 -4.13
CA ASN A 397 13.89 -27.91 -4.52
C ASN A 397 15.08 -28.13 -3.58
N ALA A 398 15.46 -27.14 -2.75
CA ALA A 398 16.61 -27.31 -1.88
C ALA A 398 16.31 -28.30 -0.75
N PRO A 399 17.18 -29.30 -0.49
CA PRO A 399 17.02 -30.20 0.64
C PRO A 399 17.31 -29.48 1.96
N GLU A 400 16.92 -30.11 3.06
CA GLU A 400 17.28 -29.64 4.40
C GLU A 400 18.80 -29.76 4.62
N LEU A 401 19.33 -28.75 5.29
CA LEU A 401 20.72 -28.74 5.74
C LEU A 401 20.84 -29.55 7.01
N ARG A 402 21.42 -30.77 6.90
CA ARG A 402 21.55 -31.70 8.01
C ARG A 402 22.72 -31.37 8.92
N GLU A 403 22.54 -31.58 10.20
CA GLU A 403 23.63 -31.48 11.20
C GLU A 403 24.59 -32.68 11.13
N PRO A 404 25.88 -32.49 11.36
CA PRO A 404 26.56 -31.18 11.49
C PRO A 404 26.62 -30.47 10.13
N TRP A 405 26.37 -29.17 10.12
CA TRP A 405 26.42 -28.38 8.89
C TRP A 405 27.79 -28.46 8.22
N PRO A 406 27.85 -28.51 6.90
CA PRO A 406 29.10 -28.34 6.18
C PRO A 406 29.79 -27.01 6.55
N ARG A 407 31.11 -27.03 6.70
CA ARG A 407 31.86 -25.80 7.07
C ARG A 407 31.63 -24.64 6.12
N THR A 408 31.43 -24.90 4.84
CA THR A 408 31.11 -23.90 3.83
C THR A 408 29.78 -23.22 4.14
N ALA A 409 28.71 -23.97 4.42
CA ALA A 409 27.39 -23.42 4.76
C ALA A 409 27.43 -22.61 6.07
N LEU A 410 28.20 -23.07 7.07
CA LEU A 410 28.39 -22.32 8.31
C LEU A 410 29.16 -21.01 8.05
N ASN A 411 30.20 -21.02 7.25
CA ASN A 411 30.94 -19.81 6.87
C ASN A 411 30.04 -18.83 6.12
N ASP A 412 29.20 -19.29 5.19
CA ASP A 412 28.26 -18.46 4.48
C ASP A 412 27.25 -17.79 5.45
N LEU A 413 26.75 -18.54 6.45
CA LEU A 413 25.89 -17.97 7.49
C LEU A 413 26.63 -16.89 8.31
N LEU A 414 27.89 -17.14 8.69
CA LEU A 414 28.70 -16.15 9.40
C LEU A 414 28.96 -14.90 8.55
N VAL A 415 29.19 -15.05 7.27
CA VAL A 415 29.32 -13.94 6.31
C VAL A 415 28.02 -13.14 6.23
N LEU A 416 26.87 -13.81 6.12
CA LEU A 416 25.57 -13.16 6.12
C LEU A 416 25.36 -12.33 7.40
N LEU A 417 25.49 -12.95 8.57
CA LEU A 417 25.27 -12.29 9.86
C LEU A 417 26.29 -11.17 10.14
N GLY A 418 27.53 -11.32 9.65
CA GLY A 418 28.59 -10.32 9.78
C GLY A 418 28.48 -9.16 8.78
N SER A 419 27.54 -9.18 7.84
CA SER A 419 27.41 -8.16 6.79
C SER A 419 26.73 -6.85 7.28
N GLY A 420 26.43 -6.73 8.56
CA GLY A 420 25.77 -5.54 9.14
C GLY A 420 24.38 -5.33 8.56
N THR A 421 24.01 -4.09 8.25
CA THR A 421 22.67 -3.75 7.74
C THR A 421 22.30 -4.47 6.44
N ARG A 422 23.29 -4.87 5.64
CA ARG A 422 23.07 -5.62 4.39
C ARG A 422 22.59 -7.07 4.61
N ALA A 423 22.62 -7.58 5.84
CA ALA A 423 22.05 -8.88 6.20
C ALA A 423 20.51 -8.87 6.25
N ILE A 424 19.90 -7.71 6.48
CA ILE A 424 18.48 -7.58 6.75
C ILE A 424 17.62 -8.08 5.58
N ASP A 425 17.82 -7.51 4.40
CA ASP A 425 16.99 -7.84 3.23
C ASP A 425 17.11 -9.31 2.79
N PRO A 426 18.31 -9.93 2.73
CA PRO A 426 18.41 -11.36 2.47
C PRO A 426 17.72 -12.24 3.51
N ILE A 427 17.81 -11.92 4.82
CA ILE A 427 17.13 -12.67 5.88
C ILE A 427 15.61 -12.55 5.72
N GLU A 428 15.09 -11.34 5.51
CA GLU A 428 13.65 -11.12 5.28
C GLU A 428 13.16 -11.87 4.03
N ALA A 429 13.94 -11.89 2.95
CA ALA A 429 13.60 -12.62 1.74
C ALA A 429 13.55 -14.14 1.95
N LEU A 430 14.51 -14.70 2.71
CA LEU A 430 14.51 -16.11 3.10
C LEU A 430 13.33 -16.42 4.05
N ASP A 431 13.04 -15.55 5.01
CA ASP A 431 11.93 -15.73 5.94
C ASP A 431 10.57 -15.77 5.22
N ARG A 432 10.36 -14.84 4.28
CA ARG A 432 9.13 -14.79 3.47
C ARG A 432 8.85 -16.05 2.66
N THR A 433 9.89 -16.73 2.24
CA THR A 433 9.81 -17.97 1.45
C THR A 433 9.91 -19.24 2.28
N GLY A 434 9.94 -19.11 3.63
CA GLY A 434 10.06 -20.22 4.57
C GLY A 434 11.46 -20.84 4.63
N LEU A 435 12.40 -20.33 3.85
CA LEU A 435 13.77 -20.86 3.81
C LEU A 435 14.54 -20.58 5.10
N TRP A 436 14.32 -19.42 5.73
CA TRP A 436 14.96 -19.07 6.99
C TRP A 436 14.56 -19.99 8.14
N GLY A 437 13.26 -20.30 8.25
CA GLY A 437 12.76 -21.27 9.23
C GLY A 437 13.20 -22.72 8.98
N ARG A 438 13.59 -23.06 7.74
CA ARG A 438 14.22 -24.37 7.42
C ARG A 438 15.68 -24.44 7.85
N LEU A 439 16.40 -23.29 7.84
CA LEU A 439 17.77 -23.21 8.35
C LEU A 439 17.77 -23.18 9.89
N LEU A 440 16.83 -22.46 10.49
CA LEU A 440 16.73 -22.23 11.93
C LEU A 440 15.29 -22.55 12.38
N PRO A 441 14.97 -23.83 12.70
CA PRO A 441 13.61 -24.24 13.06
C PRO A 441 13.04 -23.49 14.27
N GLU A 442 13.88 -23.08 15.22
CA GLU A 442 13.50 -22.30 16.41
C GLU A 442 12.94 -20.92 16.05
N TRP A 443 13.26 -20.42 14.86
CA TRP A 443 12.75 -19.14 14.35
C TRP A 443 11.22 -19.04 14.38
N GLY A 444 10.53 -20.16 14.15
CA GLY A 444 9.07 -20.24 14.19
C GLY A 444 8.47 -19.81 15.53
N ALA A 445 9.19 -19.96 16.64
CA ALA A 445 8.73 -19.57 17.97
C ALA A 445 8.77 -18.04 18.20
N VAL A 446 9.63 -17.32 17.50
CA VAL A 446 9.83 -15.87 17.66
C VAL A 446 9.34 -15.07 16.47
N ARG A 447 9.07 -15.70 15.35
CA ARG A 447 8.59 -15.08 14.12
C ARG A 447 7.27 -14.36 14.34
N ASP A 448 7.23 -13.10 13.92
CA ASP A 448 6.07 -12.21 14.04
C ASP A 448 5.58 -12.03 15.49
N LEU A 449 6.43 -12.33 16.49
CA LEU A 449 6.08 -12.20 17.90
C LEU A 449 6.18 -10.72 18.33
N PRO A 450 5.05 -10.08 18.70
CA PRO A 450 5.08 -8.70 19.15
C PRO A 450 5.82 -8.55 20.47
N PRO A 451 6.50 -7.42 20.72
CA PRO A 451 7.16 -7.19 22.00
C PRO A 451 6.11 -7.05 23.11
N ARG A 452 6.41 -7.60 24.28
CA ARG A 452 5.54 -7.47 25.46
C ARG A 452 5.70 -6.12 26.16
N ASP A 453 6.86 -5.49 26.00
CA ASP A 453 7.19 -4.21 26.62
C ASP A 453 7.18 -3.10 25.57
N ALA A 454 6.51 -1.98 25.89
CA ALA A 454 6.37 -0.82 25.02
C ALA A 454 7.71 -0.09 24.71
N VAL A 455 8.78 -0.40 25.45
CA VAL A 455 10.12 0.11 25.17
C VAL A 455 10.68 -0.46 23.87
N HIS A 456 10.25 -1.67 23.48
CA HIS A 456 10.72 -2.31 22.26
C HIS A 456 9.91 -1.87 21.05
N ILE A 457 10.58 -1.34 20.04
CA ILE A 457 9.98 -0.85 18.80
C ILE A 457 9.75 -2.00 17.79
N TRP A 458 10.54 -3.09 17.90
CA TRP A 458 10.60 -4.18 16.95
C TRP A 458 9.90 -5.44 17.46
N THR A 459 9.37 -6.25 16.56
CA THR A 459 9.01 -7.64 16.84
C THR A 459 10.24 -8.42 17.29
N VAL A 460 10.05 -9.51 18.06
CA VAL A 460 11.17 -10.27 18.65
C VAL A 460 12.11 -10.79 17.57
N ASP A 461 11.61 -11.35 16.50
CA ASP A 461 12.38 -11.83 15.35
C ASP A 461 13.20 -10.69 14.71
N ARG A 462 12.57 -9.54 14.44
CA ARG A 462 13.29 -8.38 13.90
C ARG A 462 14.34 -7.87 14.89
N HIS A 463 14.03 -7.83 16.18
CA HIS A 463 15.00 -7.43 17.20
C HIS A 463 16.22 -8.33 17.23
N LEU A 464 16.05 -9.64 17.02
CA LEU A 464 17.17 -10.57 16.90
C LEU A 464 18.04 -10.29 15.66
N VAL A 465 17.44 -10.00 14.52
CA VAL A 465 18.18 -9.59 13.30
C VAL A 465 18.95 -8.29 13.54
N GLU A 466 18.31 -7.27 14.12
CA GLU A 466 18.97 -6.00 14.43
C GLU A 466 20.12 -6.19 15.43
N THR A 467 19.96 -7.10 16.41
CA THR A 467 21.01 -7.45 17.35
C THR A 467 22.22 -8.07 16.63
N ALA A 468 21.99 -8.99 15.68
CA ALA A 468 23.06 -9.57 14.87
C ALA A 468 23.76 -8.50 14.01
N VAL A 469 23.00 -7.58 13.43
CA VAL A 469 23.54 -6.43 12.67
C VAL A 469 24.47 -5.57 13.53
N GLN A 470 24.05 -5.24 14.75
CA GLN A 470 24.88 -4.44 15.69
C GLN A 470 26.12 -5.23 16.13
N ALA A 471 25.99 -6.52 16.41
CA ALA A 471 27.10 -7.39 16.78
C ALA A 471 28.14 -7.48 15.68
N GLY A 472 27.73 -7.58 14.40
CA GLY A 472 28.62 -7.53 13.26
C GLY A 472 29.48 -6.27 13.20
N GLY A 473 28.89 -5.10 13.57
CA GLY A 473 29.62 -3.84 13.67
C GLY A 473 30.61 -3.78 14.84
N LEU A 474 30.38 -4.54 15.90
CA LEU A 474 31.29 -4.61 17.06
C LEU A 474 32.52 -5.47 16.79
N THR A 475 32.39 -6.57 16.05
CA THR A 475 33.51 -7.46 15.72
C THR A 475 34.62 -6.76 14.95
N THR A 476 34.33 -5.67 14.23
CA THR A 476 35.32 -4.84 13.56
C THR A 476 36.06 -3.87 14.49
N ARG A 477 35.52 -3.63 15.68
CA ARG A 477 36.08 -2.70 16.67
C ARG A 477 36.83 -3.39 17.82
N VAL A 478 36.52 -4.65 18.08
CA VAL A 478 37.25 -5.45 19.05
C VAL A 478 38.58 -5.82 18.44
N ALA A 479 39.67 -5.41 19.08
CA ALA A 479 41.03 -5.76 18.65
C ALA A 479 41.11 -7.28 18.41
N ARG A 480 41.75 -7.69 17.32
CA ARG A 480 42.07 -9.07 17.10
C ARG A 480 42.83 -9.56 18.32
N PRO A 481 42.46 -10.66 18.95
CA PRO A 481 43.37 -11.31 19.89
C PRO A 481 44.61 -11.68 19.06
N ASP A 482 45.79 -11.28 19.53
CA ASP A 482 47.07 -11.63 18.98
C ASP A 482 47.27 -13.15 18.94
#